data_44ed68b410b1fd9550e047d9dea3ef7b
#
_entry.id   44ed68b410b1fd9550e047d9dea3ef7b
#
_cell.length_a   1.000
_cell.length_b   1.000
_cell.length_c   1.000
_cell.angle_alpha   90.00
_cell.angle_beta   90.00
_cell.angle_gamma   90.00
#
_symmetry.space_group_name_H-M   'P 1'
#
loop_
_entity.id
_entity.type
_entity.pdbx_description
1 polymer ?
#
loop_
_entity_poly.entity_id
_entity_poly.type
_entity_poly.pdbx_seq_one_letter_code
_entity_poly.pdbx_strand_id
1 'polypeptide(L)'
;DRAVELFAPHAKRATRPEVLGGLGGFAGLFKLGDYKEPILAAGSDGVGTKLAVAQAMDKHDTIGIDLVAMCVDDLVVCGAEPLFLQDYIAVGKVVPEKVAEVVKGIAEGCVQAGAALLGGETAEHPGMMEENEYDVSATAVGVVEADGVLGPDKVRDGDVLIAMGSSGLHSNGYSLARHVLLEEAGMPLDGHVEELGRPLGEE
;
A
#
# COMPACT_ATOMS: atom_id res chain seq x y z
N ASP A 1 -9.35 20.86 -0.61
CA ASP A 1 -8.67 21.48 0.54
C ASP A 1 -8.93 20.71 1.84
N ARG A 2 -10.22 20.39 2.21
CA ARG A 2 -10.53 19.73 3.47
C ARG A 2 -9.89 18.33 3.63
N ALA A 3 -9.87 17.51 2.59
CA ALA A 3 -9.20 16.20 2.63
C ALA A 3 -7.69 16.37 2.95
N VAL A 4 -7.03 17.33 2.31
CA VAL A 4 -5.61 17.64 2.56
C VAL A 4 -5.39 18.05 4.02
N GLU A 5 -6.26 18.89 4.59
CA GLU A 5 -6.17 19.29 6.00
C GLU A 5 -6.26 18.07 6.94
N LEU A 6 -7.12 17.11 6.61
CA LEU A 6 -7.30 15.90 7.41
C LEU A 6 -6.14 14.93 7.31
N PHE A 7 -5.60 14.68 6.11
CA PHE A 7 -4.54 13.67 5.94
C PHE A 7 -3.12 14.22 6.11
N ALA A 8 -2.89 15.53 5.97
CA ALA A 8 -1.54 16.12 6.05
C ALA A 8 -0.76 15.74 7.34
N PRO A 9 -1.37 15.66 8.53
CA PRO A 9 -0.67 15.21 9.72
C PRO A 9 -0.16 13.77 9.62
N HIS A 10 -0.92 12.89 8.96
CA HIS A 10 -0.53 11.49 8.74
C HIS A 10 0.59 11.38 7.71
N ALA A 11 0.43 12.00 6.54
CA ALA A 11 1.43 12.02 5.49
C ALA A 11 2.78 12.58 5.96
N LYS A 12 2.79 13.61 6.81
CA LYS A 12 4.00 14.18 7.39
C LYS A 12 4.79 13.23 8.30
N ARG A 13 4.17 12.19 8.84
CA ARG A 13 4.87 11.17 9.65
C ARG A 13 5.71 10.24 8.76
N ALA A 14 5.25 9.97 7.54
CA ALA A 14 5.89 9.13 6.56
C ALA A 14 6.92 9.97 5.75
N THR A 15 8.02 10.32 6.38
CA THR A 15 9.08 11.14 5.77
C THR A 15 10.46 10.57 6.04
N ARG A 16 11.42 11.00 5.23
CA ARG A 16 12.86 10.67 5.38
C ARG A 16 13.68 11.96 5.30
N PRO A 17 14.92 11.96 5.85
CA PRO A 17 15.80 13.13 5.77
C PRO A 17 16.13 13.58 4.34
N GLU A 18 16.05 12.66 3.38
CA GLU A 18 16.32 12.89 1.96
C GLU A 18 15.19 13.61 1.22
N VAL A 19 13.99 13.72 1.82
CA VAL A 19 12.86 14.43 1.22
C VAL A 19 13.14 15.93 1.22
N LEU A 20 13.05 16.54 0.04
CA LEU A 20 13.23 17.98 -0.13
C LEU A 20 11.88 18.67 -0.33
N GLY A 21 11.61 19.65 0.52
CA GLY A 21 10.34 20.38 0.48
C GLY A 21 9.25 19.72 1.35
N GLY A 22 8.00 19.90 0.97
CA GLY A 22 6.84 19.41 1.71
C GLY A 22 5.60 19.26 0.84
N LEU A 23 4.47 18.93 1.44
CA LEU A 23 3.17 18.83 0.75
C LEU A 23 2.82 20.16 0.04
N GLY A 24 2.32 20.06 -1.19
CA GLY A 24 1.86 21.21 -1.99
C GLY A 24 2.76 21.63 -3.14
N GLY A 25 3.88 20.93 -3.37
CA GLY A 25 4.68 21.06 -4.60
C GLY A 25 4.03 20.30 -5.76
N PHE A 26 4.42 20.64 -7.01
CA PHE A 26 3.97 19.91 -8.21
C PHE A 26 4.61 18.52 -8.35
N ALA A 27 5.81 18.35 -7.79
CA ALA A 27 6.51 17.09 -7.76
C ALA A 27 7.16 16.88 -6.40
N GLY A 28 7.19 15.63 -5.94
CA GLY A 28 8.02 15.25 -4.82
C GLY A 28 9.49 15.25 -5.21
N LEU A 29 10.34 15.78 -4.35
CA LEU A 29 11.79 15.81 -4.56
C LEU A 29 12.46 14.95 -3.49
N PHE A 30 13.33 14.05 -3.94
CA PHE A 30 14.08 13.16 -3.07
C PHE A 30 15.58 13.23 -3.44
N LYS A 31 16.43 13.52 -2.45
CA LYS A 31 17.88 13.55 -2.63
C LYS A 31 18.45 12.16 -2.47
N LEU A 32 18.92 11.56 -3.55
CA LEU A 32 19.62 10.28 -3.47
C LEU A 32 20.87 10.43 -2.59
N GLY A 33 21.09 9.46 -1.69
CA GLY A 33 22.26 9.40 -0.81
C GLY A 33 23.56 9.07 -1.53
N ASP A 34 24.61 8.83 -0.76
CA ASP A 34 25.93 8.49 -1.27
C ASP A 34 26.02 7.00 -1.62
N TYR A 35 25.79 6.68 -2.88
CA TYR A 35 25.94 5.33 -3.47
C TYR A 35 27.11 5.36 -4.45
N LYS A 36 27.73 4.19 -4.68
CA LYS A 36 28.83 4.05 -5.64
C LYS A 36 28.32 3.83 -7.05
N GLU A 37 27.42 2.87 -7.20
CA GLU A 37 26.82 2.50 -8.48
C GLU A 37 25.32 2.16 -8.26
N PRO A 38 24.49 3.19 -7.99
CA PRO A 38 23.10 3.00 -7.61
C PRO A 38 22.25 2.53 -8.80
N ILE A 39 21.49 1.48 -8.57
CA ILE A 39 20.41 1.02 -9.45
C ILE A 39 19.09 1.40 -8.79
N LEU A 40 18.24 2.11 -9.52
CA LEU A 40 16.87 2.38 -9.08
C LEU A 40 15.96 1.22 -9.46
N ALA A 41 15.20 0.73 -8.50
CA ALA A 41 14.09 -0.19 -8.72
C ALA A 41 12.79 0.56 -8.56
N ALA A 42 11.81 0.30 -9.40
CA ALA A 42 10.47 0.88 -9.29
C ALA A 42 9.42 -0.17 -9.63
N GLY A 43 8.37 -0.23 -8.82
CA GLY A 43 7.21 -1.09 -9.02
C GLY A 43 5.93 -0.30 -8.78
N SER A 44 4.88 -0.61 -9.54
CA SER A 44 3.54 -0.05 -9.32
C SER A 44 2.56 -1.18 -9.11
N ASP A 45 1.75 -1.07 -8.08
CA ASP A 45 0.73 -2.06 -7.75
C ASP A 45 -0.51 -1.40 -7.13
N GLY A 46 -1.57 -2.18 -6.96
CA GLY A 46 -2.79 -1.85 -6.25
C GLY A 46 -3.13 -2.87 -5.20
N VAL A 47 -4.20 -2.64 -4.45
CA VAL A 47 -4.68 -3.61 -3.45
C VAL A 47 -5.52 -4.72 -4.10
N GLY A 48 -6.15 -4.42 -5.23
CA GLY A 48 -7.06 -5.35 -5.91
C GLY A 48 -8.39 -5.52 -5.18
N THR A 49 -9.00 -6.70 -5.32
CA THR A 49 -10.39 -6.93 -4.91
C THR A 49 -10.63 -7.01 -3.40
N LYS A 50 -9.61 -6.93 -2.55
CA LYS A 50 -9.73 -6.70 -1.11
C LYS A 50 -10.43 -5.37 -0.81
N LEU A 51 -10.27 -4.36 -1.68
CA LEU A 51 -10.98 -3.07 -1.56
C LEU A 51 -12.50 -3.21 -1.40
N ALA A 52 -13.10 -4.23 -2.03
CA ALA A 52 -14.52 -4.47 -1.89
C ALA A 52 -14.93 -4.86 -0.46
N VAL A 53 -14.04 -5.49 0.29
CA VAL A 53 -14.25 -5.80 1.72
C VAL A 53 -14.15 -4.51 2.54
N ALA A 54 -13.13 -3.69 2.32
CA ALA A 54 -12.98 -2.39 2.98
C ALA A 54 -14.20 -1.48 2.76
N GLN A 55 -14.71 -1.45 1.53
CA GLN A 55 -15.91 -0.69 1.17
C GLN A 55 -17.17 -1.24 1.83
N ALA A 56 -17.36 -2.56 1.84
CA ALA A 56 -18.53 -3.19 2.46
C ALA A 56 -18.55 -3.02 3.99
N MET A 57 -17.38 -2.95 4.62
CA MET A 57 -17.23 -2.73 6.06
C MET A 57 -17.17 -1.25 6.45
N ASP A 58 -17.14 -0.33 5.49
CA ASP A 58 -16.88 1.10 5.70
C ASP A 58 -15.63 1.34 6.57
N LYS A 59 -14.58 0.53 6.37
CA LYS A 59 -13.32 0.57 7.10
C LYS A 59 -12.17 0.80 6.12
N HIS A 60 -11.57 1.98 6.16
CA HIS A 60 -10.65 2.44 5.12
C HIS A 60 -9.24 2.72 5.64
N ASP A 61 -9.02 2.73 6.94
CA ASP A 61 -7.78 3.19 7.57
C ASP A 61 -6.64 2.14 7.60
N THR A 62 -6.90 0.92 7.17
CA THR A 62 -5.90 -0.17 7.11
C THR A 62 -5.52 -0.57 5.69
N ILE A 63 -6.40 -0.37 4.72
CA ILE A 63 -6.19 -0.82 3.33
C ILE A 63 -4.96 -0.21 2.66
N GLY A 64 -4.55 0.98 3.10
CA GLY A 64 -3.33 1.64 2.63
C GLY A 64 -2.04 0.92 3.06
N ILE A 65 -2.08 0.15 4.16
CA ILE A 65 -0.95 -0.69 4.57
C ILE A 65 -0.73 -1.81 3.56
N ASP A 66 -1.81 -2.46 3.11
CA ASP A 66 -1.75 -3.46 2.05
C ASP A 66 -1.16 -2.88 0.75
N LEU A 67 -1.59 -1.67 0.36
CA LEU A 67 -1.07 -1.00 -0.83
C LEU A 67 0.44 -0.80 -0.77
N VAL A 68 0.94 -0.31 0.37
CA VAL A 68 2.39 -0.10 0.55
C VAL A 68 3.13 -1.43 0.51
N ALA A 69 2.62 -2.45 1.19
CA ALA A 69 3.22 -3.79 1.21
C ALA A 69 3.36 -4.35 -0.21
N MET A 70 2.28 -4.30 -1.02
CA MET A 70 2.30 -4.77 -2.41
C MET A 70 3.40 -4.10 -3.23
N CYS A 71 3.58 -2.78 -3.08
CA CYS A 71 4.59 -2.05 -3.84
C CYS A 71 6.02 -2.27 -3.33
N VAL A 72 6.23 -2.34 -2.01
CA VAL A 72 7.60 -2.44 -1.46
C VAL A 72 8.15 -3.86 -1.49
N ASP A 73 7.30 -4.87 -1.45
CA ASP A 73 7.73 -6.28 -1.54
C ASP A 73 8.41 -6.55 -2.89
N ASP A 74 7.92 -5.97 -3.99
CA ASP A 74 8.54 -6.06 -5.31
C ASP A 74 9.94 -5.43 -5.35
N LEU A 75 10.18 -4.40 -4.56
CA LEU A 75 11.50 -3.78 -4.44
C LEU A 75 12.45 -4.65 -3.61
N VAL A 76 11.95 -5.18 -2.50
CA VAL A 76 12.76 -5.98 -1.57
C VAL A 76 13.23 -7.27 -2.20
N VAL A 77 12.41 -7.95 -3.01
CA VAL A 77 12.83 -9.18 -3.71
C VAL A 77 13.93 -8.93 -4.74
N CYS A 78 14.09 -7.70 -5.22
CA CYS A 78 15.22 -7.28 -6.05
C CYS A 78 16.45 -6.85 -5.23
N GLY A 79 16.36 -6.84 -3.90
CA GLY A 79 17.43 -6.38 -3.00
C GLY A 79 17.46 -4.87 -2.80
N ALA A 80 16.43 -4.14 -3.26
CA ALA A 80 16.38 -2.69 -3.16
C ALA A 80 15.79 -2.23 -1.81
N GLU A 81 16.41 -1.21 -1.24
CA GLU A 81 15.85 -0.45 -0.11
C GLU A 81 14.74 0.46 -0.61
N PRO A 82 13.51 0.38 -0.07
CA PRO A 82 12.46 1.32 -0.40
C PRO A 82 12.83 2.75 0.02
N LEU A 83 12.73 3.71 -0.88
CA LEU A 83 13.02 5.12 -0.61
C LEU A 83 11.75 5.94 -0.41
N PHE A 84 10.86 5.86 -1.37
CA PHE A 84 9.61 6.62 -1.34
C PHE A 84 8.51 5.97 -2.16
N LEU A 85 7.30 6.42 -1.91
CA LEU A 85 6.08 5.99 -2.56
C LEU A 85 5.28 7.22 -3.00
N GLN A 86 4.59 7.09 -4.13
CA GLN A 86 3.55 8.01 -4.60
C GLN A 86 2.27 7.23 -4.87
N ASP A 87 1.16 7.69 -4.33
CA ASP A 87 -0.14 7.05 -4.50
C ASP A 87 -1.00 7.72 -5.58
N TYR A 88 -2.00 6.99 -6.05
CA TYR A 88 -3.10 7.49 -6.86
C TYR A 88 -4.41 6.93 -6.31
N ILE A 89 -5.31 7.81 -5.89
CA ILE A 89 -6.61 7.47 -5.35
C ILE A 89 -7.69 7.93 -6.33
N ALA A 90 -8.29 6.96 -7.03
CA ALA A 90 -9.46 7.20 -7.89
C ALA A 90 -10.72 7.04 -7.06
N VAL A 91 -11.63 8.00 -7.11
CA VAL A 91 -12.89 7.98 -6.35
C VAL A 91 -14.07 8.33 -7.26
N GLY A 92 -15.24 7.72 -7.02
CA GLY A 92 -16.47 8.16 -7.68
C GLY A 92 -16.89 9.54 -7.21
N LYS A 93 -16.72 9.82 -5.91
CA LYS A 93 -16.95 11.11 -5.28
C LYS A 93 -15.99 11.33 -4.12
N VAL A 94 -15.40 12.51 -4.03
CA VAL A 94 -14.52 12.86 -2.93
C VAL A 94 -15.31 13.01 -1.63
N VAL A 95 -15.10 12.07 -0.71
CA VAL A 95 -15.50 12.16 0.69
C VAL A 95 -14.23 12.39 1.50
N PRO A 96 -13.99 13.62 1.99
CA PRO A 96 -12.71 13.99 2.60
C PRO A 96 -12.26 13.08 3.73
N GLU A 97 -13.18 12.62 4.54
CA GLU A 97 -12.93 11.74 5.68
C GLU A 97 -12.43 10.34 5.22
N LYS A 98 -13.07 9.75 4.20
CA LYS A 98 -12.66 8.46 3.63
C LYS A 98 -11.27 8.55 2.97
N VAL A 99 -11.04 9.59 2.17
CA VAL A 99 -9.70 9.83 1.58
C VAL A 99 -8.64 9.96 2.66
N ALA A 100 -8.95 10.69 3.75
CA ALA A 100 -8.02 10.85 4.86
C ALA A 100 -7.70 9.52 5.58
N GLU A 101 -8.67 8.62 5.73
CA GLU A 101 -8.45 7.29 6.28
C GLU A 101 -7.56 6.44 5.38
N VAL A 102 -7.82 6.43 4.06
CA VAL A 102 -6.96 5.70 3.11
C VAL A 102 -5.52 6.21 3.17
N VAL A 103 -5.32 7.54 3.11
CA VAL A 103 -3.97 8.14 3.21
C VAL A 103 -3.32 7.88 4.57
N LYS A 104 -4.10 7.82 5.66
CA LYS A 104 -3.59 7.42 6.99
C LYS A 104 -3.00 6.02 6.95
N GLY A 105 -3.68 5.06 6.32
CA GLY A 105 -3.18 3.69 6.13
C GLY A 105 -1.92 3.65 5.27
N ILE A 106 -1.89 4.40 4.16
CA ILE A 106 -0.71 4.51 3.29
C ILE A 106 0.49 5.08 4.07
N ALA A 107 0.27 6.17 4.82
CA ALA A 107 1.32 6.78 5.63
C ALA A 107 1.86 5.82 6.70
N GLU A 108 0.98 5.05 7.35
CA GLU A 108 1.38 4.03 8.32
C GLU A 108 2.22 2.93 7.66
N GLY A 109 1.79 2.40 6.51
CA GLY A 109 2.55 1.42 5.74
C GLY A 109 3.94 1.96 5.35
N CYS A 110 4.02 3.20 4.89
CA CYS A 110 5.30 3.85 4.57
C CYS A 110 6.22 3.96 5.79
N VAL A 111 5.67 4.31 6.97
CA VAL A 111 6.44 4.35 8.23
C VAL A 111 7.00 2.96 8.57
N GLN A 112 6.17 1.91 8.45
CA GLN A 112 6.60 0.53 8.72
C GLN A 112 7.67 0.07 7.73
N ALA A 113 7.55 0.44 6.45
CA ALA A 113 8.53 0.11 5.40
C ALA A 113 9.80 0.98 5.44
N GLY A 114 9.85 2.02 6.28
CA GLY A 114 10.95 2.99 6.29
C GLY A 114 11.03 3.86 5.05
N ALA A 115 9.95 3.95 4.26
CA ALA A 115 9.83 4.75 3.05
C ALA A 115 9.15 6.10 3.32
N ALA A 116 9.36 7.07 2.46
CA ALA A 116 8.64 8.34 2.52
C ALA A 116 7.38 8.29 1.64
N LEU A 117 6.26 8.79 2.13
CA LEU A 117 5.13 9.17 1.28
C LEU A 117 5.46 10.52 0.63
N LEU A 118 5.98 10.47 -0.58
CA LEU A 118 6.58 11.64 -1.25
C LEU A 118 5.54 12.55 -1.88
N GLY A 119 4.39 12.00 -2.26
CA GLY A 119 3.27 12.70 -2.85
C GLY A 119 2.21 11.73 -3.33
N GLY A 120 1.23 12.23 -4.04
CA GLY A 120 0.15 11.43 -4.60
C GLY A 120 -0.85 12.30 -5.35
N GLU A 121 -1.89 11.65 -5.87
CA GLU A 121 -2.99 12.29 -6.58
C GLU A 121 -4.33 11.70 -6.12
N THR A 122 -5.33 12.54 -6.02
CA THR A 122 -6.72 12.09 -5.80
C THR A 122 -7.59 12.64 -6.91
N ALA A 123 -8.23 11.77 -7.67
CA ALA A 123 -9.05 12.15 -8.80
C ALA A 123 -10.49 11.64 -8.68
N GLU A 124 -11.45 12.53 -8.93
CA GLU A 124 -12.87 12.20 -9.01
C GLU A 124 -13.22 11.73 -10.42
N HIS A 125 -13.95 10.60 -10.51
CA HIS A 125 -14.34 9.97 -11.77
C HIS A 125 -15.88 9.86 -11.90
N PRO A 126 -16.61 11.00 -11.96
CA PRO A 126 -18.06 10.96 -12.06
C PRO A 126 -18.51 10.33 -13.39
N GLY A 127 -19.46 9.40 -13.29
CA GLY A 127 -19.97 8.66 -14.44
C GLY A 127 -19.08 7.48 -14.91
N MET A 128 -17.92 7.27 -14.28
CA MET A 128 -17.08 6.10 -14.47
C MET A 128 -17.08 5.17 -13.26
N MET A 129 -17.24 5.73 -12.06
CA MET A 129 -17.31 5.01 -10.79
C MET A 129 -18.58 5.44 -10.04
N GLU A 130 -19.14 4.53 -9.25
CA GLU A 130 -20.23 4.86 -8.34
C GLU A 130 -19.75 5.81 -7.23
N GLU A 131 -20.64 6.61 -6.64
CA GLU A 131 -20.25 7.68 -5.70
C GLU A 131 -19.46 7.19 -4.48
N ASN A 132 -19.67 5.97 -4.03
CA ASN A 132 -19.03 5.37 -2.86
C ASN A 132 -17.87 4.45 -3.21
N GLU A 133 -17.60 4.24 -4.49
CA GLU A 133 -16.48 3.43 -4.96
C GLU A 133 -15.18 4.23 -4.98
N TYR A 134 -14.09 3.52 -4.74
CA TYR A 134 -12.73 4.03 -4.95
C TYR A 134 -11.79 2.88 -5.32
N ASP A 135 -10.71 3.23 -5.99
CA ASP A 135 -9.57 2.35 -6.25
C ASP A 135 -8.28 3.04 -5.85
N VAL A 136 -7.28 2.27 -5.47
CA VAL A 136 -5.99 2.80 -5.05
C VAL A 136 -4.85 2.06 -5.73
N SER A 137 -3.89 2.82 -6.20
CA SER A 137 -2.61 2.30 -6.70
C SER A 137 -1.47 3.16 -6.20
N ALA A 138 -0.27 2.62 -6.23
CA ALA A 138 0.91 3.39 -5.89
C ALA A 138 2.11 2.94 -6.73
N THR A 139 3.11 3.83 -6.80
CA THR A 139 4.41 3.53 -7.33
C THR A 139 5.44 3.71 -6.23
N ALA A 140 6.16 2.66 -5.89
CA ALA A 140 7.30 2.72 -5.00
C ALA A 140 8.61 2.78 -5.79
N VAL A 141 9.57 3.52 -5.27
CA VAL A 141 10.93 3.61 -5.79
C VAL A 141 11.92 3.24 -4.69
N GLY A 142 12.84 2.38 -5.02
CA GLY A 142 13.92 1.93 -4.15
C GLY A 142 15.28 2.03 -4.84
N VAL A 143 16.32 1.76 -4.09
CA VAL A 143 17.70 1.78 -4.57
C VAL A 143 18.47 0.56 -4.08
N VAL A 144 19.36 0.07 -4.91
CA VAL A 144 20.29 -1.01 -4.58
C VAL A 144 21.63 -0.73 -5.26
N GLU A 145 22.75 -1.08 -4.62
CA GLU A 145 24.05 -1.08 -5.31
C GLU A 145 24.05 -2.15 -6.42
N ALA A 146 24.74 -1.87 -7.51
CA ALA A 146 24.73 -2.76 -8.68
C ALA A 146 25.15 -4.20 -8.35
N ASP A 147 26.11 -4.40 -7.45
CA ASP A 147 26.55 -5.70 -6.97
C ASP A 147 25.59 -6.36 -5.96
N GLY A 148 24.67 -5.55 -5.38
CA GLY A 148 23.64 -5.96 -4.43
C GLY A 148 22.37 -6.50 -5.08
N VAL A 149 22.12 -6.25 -6.36
CA VAL A 149 20.89 -6.68 -7.05
C VAL A 149 20.69 -8.18 -6.89
N LEU A 150 19.52 -8.59 -6.39
CA LEU A 150 19.13 -9.99 -6.24
C LEU A 150 18.43 -10.50 -7.51
N GLY A 151 18.66 -11.78 -7.80
CA GLY A 151 18.07 -12.45 -8.96
C GLY A 151 18.25 -13.96 -8.88
N PRO A 152 17.64 -14.72 -9.79
CA PRO A 152 17.68 -16.18 -9.78
C PRO A 152 19.10 -16.75 -9.95
N ASP A 153 20.00 -15.98 -10.55
CA ASP A 153 21.42 -16.31 -10.73
C ASP A 153 22.21 -16.33 -9.41
N LYS A 154 21.68 -15.74 -8.35
CA LYS A 154 22.28 -15.74 -7.00
C LYS A 154 21.82 -16.90 -6.13
N VAL A 155 20.75 -17.60 -6.51
CA VAL A 155 20.21 -18.74 -5.75
C VAL A 155 21.11 -19.96 -5.93
N ARG A 156 21.45 -20.65 -4.83
CA ARG A 156 22.40 -21.77 -4.80
C ARG A 156 21.86 -22.96 -4.01
N ASP A 157 22.33 -24.14 -4.37
CA ASP A 157 22.15 -25.34 -3.55
C ASP A 157 22.73 -25.11 -2.15
N GLY A 158 21.91 -25.39 -1.14
CA GLY A 158 22.27 -25.18 0.26
C GLY A 158 21.81 -23.86 0.86
N ASP A 159 21.18 -23.00 0.09
CA ASP A 159 20.54 -21.79 0.64
C ASP A 159 19.46 -22.16 1.66
N VAL A 160 19.38 -21.39 2.75
CA VAL A 160 18.44 -21.62 3.84
C VAL A 160 17.11 -20.94 3.53
N LEU A 161 16.04 -21.71 3.57
CA LEU A 161 14.68 -21.18 3.47
C LEU A 161 14.22 -20.71 4.84
N ILE A 162 13.85 -19.45 4.93
CA ILE A 162 13.32 -18.82 6.16
C ILE A 162 11.82 -18.60 5.96
N ALA A 163 10.99 -19.20 6.82
CA ALA A 163 9.56 -18.97 6.83
C ALA A 163 9.21 -17.84 7.82
N MET A 164 8.36 -16.94 7.39
CA MET A 164 7.72 -15.94 8.24
C MET A 164 6.24 -16.29 8.39
N GLY A 165 5.69 -16.16 9.60
CA GLY A 165 4.27 -16.35 9.85
C GLY A 165 3.44 -15.28 9.12
N SER A 166 2.28 -15.67 8.56
CA SER A 166 1.31 -14.72 8.02
C SER A 166 0.45 -14.14 9.15
N SER A 167 0.01 -12.90 8.98
CA SER A 167 -0.96 -12.25 9.86
C SER A 167 -2.41 -12.51 9.44
N GLY A 168 -2.62 -13.25 8.38
CA GLY A 168 -3.92 -13.54 7.79
C GLY A 168 -3.85 -13.54 6.25
N LEU A 169 -4.98 -13.30 5.60
CA LEU A 169 -5.05 -13.09 4.16
C LEU A 169 -4.53 -11.67 3.83
N HIS A 170 -3.47 -11.58 3.02
CA HIS A 170 -2.93 -10.28 2.63
C HIS A 170 -3.74 -9.64 1.50
N SER A 171 -3.15 -9.33 0.33
CA SER A 171 -3.86 -8.60 -0.74
C SER A 171 -4.31 -9.51 -1.88
N ASN A 172 -3.53 -10.55 -2.20
CA ASN A 172 -3.80 -11.43 -3.33
C ASN A 172 -4.87 -12.51 -3.01
N GLY A 173 -5.63 -12.90 -4.05
CA GLY A 173 -6.59 -14.00 -3.95
C GLY A 173 -7.97 -13.62 -3.42
N TYR A 174 -8.26 -12.35 -3.16
CA TYR A 174 -9.52 -11.91 -2.57
C TYR A 174 -10.75 -12.13 -3.45
N SER A 175 -10.63 -12.20 -4.76
CA SER A 175 -11.74 -12.60 -5.63
C SER A 175 -12.24 -14.00 -5.27
N LEU A 176 -11.31 -14.94 -5.08
CA LEU A 176 -11.67 -16.30 -4.67
C LEU A 176 -12.12 -16.35 -3.20
N ALA A 177 -11.42 -15.70 -2.29
CA ALA A 177 -11.77 -15.66 -0.87
C ALA A 177 -13.19 -15.12 -0.66
N ARG A 178 -13.53 -14.00 -1.29
CA ARG A 178 -14.88 -13.43 -1.24
C ARG A 178 -15.92 -14.38 -1.81
N HIS A 179 -15.67 -14.97 -2.97
CA HIS A 179 -16.59 -15.92 -3.58
C HIS A 179 -16.86 -17.11 -2.64
N VAL A 180 -15.83 -17.74 -2.13
CA VAL A 180 -15.97 -18.94 -1.27
C VAL A 180 -16.60 -18.59 0.07
N LEU A 181 -16.16 -17.54 0.74
CA LEU A 181 -16.60 -17.24 2.12
C LEU A 181 -17.92 -16.48 2.15
N LEU A 182 -18.11 -15.48 1.30
CA LEU A 182 -19.29 -14.61 1.35
C LEU A 182 -20.44 -15.16 0.50
N GLU A 183 -20.15 -15.63 -0.73
CA GLU A 183 -21.21 -16.06 -1.66
C GLU A 183 -21.59 -17.54 -1.46
N GLU A 184 -20.62 -18.47 -1.45
CA GLU A 184 -20.89 -19.89 -1.32
C GLU A 184 -21.18 -20.31 0.13
N ALA A 185 -20.37 -19.89 1.09
CA ALA A 185 -20.55 -20.22 2.50
C ALA A 185 -21.54 -19.29 3.22
N GLY A 186 -21.89 -18.13 2.63
CA GLY A 186 -22.83 -17.17 3.20
C GLY A 186 -22.38 -16.58 4.53
N MET A 187 -21.07 -16.50 4.78
CA MET A 187 -20.53 -15.95 6.01
C MET A 187 -20.63 -14.41 5.99
N PRO A 188 -21.26 -13.78 7.00
CA PRO A 188 -21.32 -12.33 7.05
C PRO A 188 -19.97 -11.74 7.48
N LEU A 189 -19.61 -10.56 6.93
CA LEU A 189 -18.35 -9.90 7.25
C LEU A 189 -18.24 -9.48 8.73
N ASP A 190 -19.35 -9.11 9.36
CA ASP A 190 -19.44 -8.78 10.78
C ASP A 190 -19.62 -10.01 11.68
N GLY A 191 -19.75 -11.21 11.09
CA GLY A 191 -19.87 -12.46 11.80
C GLY A 191 -18.58 -12.86 12.53
N HIS A 192 -18.68 -13.10 13.83
CA HIS A 192 -17.56 -13.59 14.62
C HIS A 192 -17.18 -15.02 14.20
N VAL A 193 -15.90 -15.24 13.93
CA VAL A 193 -15.35 -16.58 13.62
C VAL A 193 -14.51 -17.02 14.81
N GLU A 194 -14.94 -18.11 15.47
CA GLU A 194 -14.33 -18.56 16.73
C GLU A 194 -12.84 -18.89 16.55
N GLU A 195 -12.49 -19.53 15.44
CA GLU A 195 -11.11 -19.93 15.13
C GLU A 195 -10.18 -18.70 14.88
N LEU A 196 -10.74 -17.58 14.44
CA LEU A 196 -10.00 -16.33 14.22
C LEU A 196 -10.03 -15.43 15.46
N GLY A 197 -11.01 -15.61 16.36
CA GLY A 197 -11.21 -14.79 17.55
C GLY A 197 -11.69 -13.36 17.25
N ARG A 198 -12.18 -13.10 16.02
CA ARG A 198 -12.61 -11.78 15.53
C ARG A 198 -13.64 -11.92 14.41
N PRO A 199 -14.31 -10.83 13.99
CA PRO A 199 -15.18 -10.86 12.81
C PRO A 199 -14.40 -11.20 11.53
N LEU A 200 -15.07 -11.90 10.60
CA LEU A 200 -14.48 -12.32 9.33
C LEU A 200 -13.87 -11.15 8.55
N GLY A 201 -14.54 -10.02 8.52
CA GLY A 201 -14.08 -8.85 7.77
C GLY A 201 -12.88 -8.12 8.38
N GLU A 202 -12.45 -8.50 9.60
CA GLU A 202 -11.25 -7.97 10.26
C GLU A 202 -10.02 -8.87 10.08
N GLU A 203 -10.17 -10.01 9.39
CA GLU A 203 -9.07 -10.89 8.99
C GLU A 203 -8.37 -10.37 7.75
#